data_abcf0247b113e76ce7bbeb6bcd0862b8
#
_entry.id   abcf0247b113e76ce7bbeb6bcd0862b8
#
_cell.length_a   1.000
_cell.length_b   1.000
_cell.length_c   1.000
_cell.angle_alpha   90.00
_cell.angle_beta   90.00
_cell.angle_gamma   90.00
#
_symmetry.space_group_name_H-M   'P 1'
#
loop_
_entity.id
_entity.type
_entity.pdbx_description
1 polymer ?
#
loop_
_entity_poly.entity_id
_entity_poly.type
_entity_poly.pdbx_seq_one_letter_code
_entity_poly.pdbx_strand_id
1 'polypeptide(L)'
;DSLRSRGLGDVYKRQVDMLGEAARVVVKKDATTIVDGKGKKADVEGRVKQIQAEIDESDSDWDKEKLQERLAKLSGGVAVVKVGAATEVELKEKKMRIEDALAATRAAVEEGIVAGGGVTLIRAQDSIDKISGGSEGEVVGRNIVKKALEAPLRQIAINAGYEGGVMVEKVKSEKGNVGLNAATGDTTDLVKEGVIDPAKVTRSTVQNATSIASLVLTTEALVAEEPEDEPAMP
;
A
#
# COMPACT_ATOMS: atom_id res chain seq x y z
N ASP A 1 8.49 3.95 25.22
CA ASP A 1 9.30 4.83 26.03
C ASP A 1 10.17 5.70 25.16
N SER A 2 9.88 6.97 25.23
CA SER A 2 10.40 8.08 24.46
C SER A 2 11.81 7.86 23.94
N LEU A 3 11.98 8.07 22.65
CA LEU A 3 13.20 8.56 22.02
C LEU A 3 13.56 9.94 22.61
N ARG A 4 13.75 10.02 23.92
CA ARG A 4 14.48 11.13 24.51
C ARG A 4 15.87 11.06 23.92
N SER A 5 16.18 12.03 23.09
CA SER A 5 17.52 12.39 22.66
C SER A 5 18.40 12.29 23.90
N ARG A 6 19.14 11.19 24.04
CA ARG A 6 20.16 11.08 25.06
C ARG A 6 21.20 12.13 24.69
N GLY A 7 21.40 13.09 25.56
CA GLY A 7 22.24 14.25 25.28
C GLY A 7 23.68 13.82 24.90
N LEU A 8 24.42 14.73 24.29
CA LEU A 8 25.82 14.51 23.85
C LEU A 8 26.70 13.83 24.90
N GLY A 9 26.43 14.02 26.20
CA GLY A 9 27.14 13.36 27.28
C GLY A 9 27.06 11.83 27.31
N ASP A 10 26.01 11.23 26.74
CA ASP A 10 25.88 9.77 26.62
C ASP A 10 26.72 9.18 25.49
N VAL A 11 27.06 9.96 24.48
CA VAL A 11 27.90 9.52 23.35
C VAL A 11 29.33 9.27 23.79
N TYR A 12 29.86 10.12 24.67
CA TYR A 12 31.24 10.00 25.19
C TYR A 12 31.43 8.85 26.19
N LYS A 13 30.37 8.24 26.69
CA LYS A 13 30.41 7.10 27.59
C LYS A 13 30.39 5.74 26.88
N ARG A 14 30.22 5.74 25.55
CA ARG A 14 30.18 4.50 24.76
C ARG A 14 31.59 3.99 24.52
N GLN A 15 31.84 2.76 24.90
CA GLN A 15 33.12 2.06 24.71
C GLN A 15 32.97 1.03 23.58
N VAL A 16 34.08 0.63 22.99
CA VAL A 16 34.09 -0.32 21.87
C VAL A 16 33.53 -1.69 22.26
N ASP A 17 33.69 -2.10 23.51
CA ASP A 17 33.11 -3.32 24.08
C ASP A 17 31.57 -3.32 24.19
N MET A 18 30.95 -2.14 24.10
CA MET A 18 29.49 -1.99 24.04
C MET A 18 28.94 -2.16 22.62
N LEU A 19 29.79 -2.21 21.60
CA LEU A 19 29.39 -2.41 20.23
C LEU A 19 29.10 -3.91 19.99
N GLY A 20 28.01 -4.14 19.23
CA GLY A 20 27.70 -5.49 18.77
C GLY A 20 28.49 -5.87 17.52
N GLU A 21 28.42 -7.13 17.16
CA GLU A 21 29.00 -7.67 15.93
C GLU A 21 27.90 -8.15 14.98
N ALA A 22 28.12 -8.00 13.67
CA ALA A 22 27.23 -8.49 12.63
C ALA A 22 28.04 -8.94 11.40
N ALA A 23 27.52 -9.88 10.63
CA ALA A 23 28.15 -10.30 9.39
C ALA A 23 28.14 -9.19 8.33
N ARG A 24 27.10 -8.38 8.30
CA ARG A 24 26.97 -7.25 7.38
C ARG A 24 26.05 -6.17 7.91
N VAL A 25 26.42 -4.91 7.68
CA VAL A 25 25.58 -3.75 7.93
C VAL A 25 25.39 -2.99 6.62
N VAL A 26 24.15 -2.72 6.25
CA VAL A 26 23.79 -1.93 5.05
C VAL A 26 23.12 -0.64 5.53
N VAL A 27 23.78 0.49 5.31
CA VAL A 27 23.28 1.81 5.68
C VAL A 27 22.75 2.48 4.44
N LYS A 28 21.49 2.92 4.48
CA LYS A 28 20.84 3.76 3.47
C LYS A 28 20.37 5.06 4.12
N LYS A 29 19.89 6.01 3.30
CA LYS A 29 19.36 7.28 3.78
C LYS A 29 18.24 7.10 4.81
N ASP A 30 17.32 6.17 4.55
CA ASP A 30 16.08 6.00 5.31
C ASP A 30 16.07 4.76 6.20
N ALA A 31 17.09 3.88 6.11
CA ALA A 31 17.14 2.64 6.88
C ALA A 31 18.56 2.11 7.07
N THR A 32 18.82 1.51 8.21
CA THR A 32 20.01 0.72 8.47
C THR A 32 19.60 -0.72 8.74
N THR A 33 20.09 -1.64 7.92
CA THR A 33 19.80 -3.07 8.03
C THR A 33 21.02 -3.81 8.57
N ILE A 34 20.85 -4.49 9.70
CA ILE A 34 21.87 -5.37 10.31
C ILE A 34 21.51 -6.80 9.92
N VAL A 35 22.42 -7.46 9.23
CA VAL A 35 22.25 -8.84 8.76
C VAL A 35 23.14 -9.77 9.55
N ASP A 36 22.56 -10.83 10.08
CA ASP A 36 23.26 -11.86 10.85
C ASP A 36 24.06 -11.27 12.03
N GLY A 37 23.33 -10.60 12.93
CA GLY A 37 23.86 -10.08 14.18
C GLY A 37 24.27 -11.22 15.11
N LYS A 38 25.44 -11.11 15.77
CA LYS A 38 25.98 -12.14 16.65
C LYS A 38 25.48 -12.05 18.10
N GLY A 39 24.39 -11.34 18.34
CA GLY A 39 23.75 -11.28 19.67
C GLY A 39 23.19 -12.63 20.12
N LYS A 40 22.94 -12.77 21.42
CA LYS A 40 22.35 -14.00 21.98
C LYS A 40 20.91 -14.14 21.54
N LYS A 41 20.53 -15.32 21.03
CA LYS A 41 19.15 -15.61 20.60
C LYS A 41 18.11 -15.34 21.70
N ALA A 42 18.44 -15.66 22.96
CA ALA A 42 17.55 -15.43 24.09
C ALA A 42 17.22 -13.94 24.29
N ASP A 43 18.15 -13.03 24.04
CA ASP A 43 17.93 -11.59 24.16
C ASP A 43 17.02 -11.09 23.04
N VAL A 44 17.19 -11.61 21.81
CA VAL A 44 16.31 -11.30 20.66
C VAL A 44 14.90 -11.83 20.91
N GLU A 45 14.75 -13.09 21.40
CA GLU A 45 13.46 -13.67 21.75
C GLU A 45 12.76 -12.91 22.88
N GLY A 46 13.53 -12.44 23.86
CA GLY A 46 13.02 -11.57 24.93
C GLY A 46 12.47 -10.26 24.39
N ARG A 47 13.17 -9.64 23.42
CA ARG A 47 12.71 -8.41 22.78
C ARG A 47 11.47 -8.64 21.90
N VAL A 48 11.42 -9.76 21.19
CA VAL A 48 10.23 -10.18 20.41
C VAL A 48 9.01 -10.27 21.30
N LYS A 49 9.11 -10.95 22.45
CA LYS A 49 7.99 -11.06 23.41
C LYS A 49 7.56 -9.71 23.98
N GLN A 50 8.51 -8.83 24.25
CA GLN A 50 8.23 -7.48 24.72
C GLN A 50 7.45 -6.68 23.68
N ILE A 51 7.88 -6.70 22.42
CA ILE A 51 7.18 -6.00 21.33
C ILE A 51 5.76 -6.58 21.13
N GLN A 52 5.61 -7.90 21.26
CA GLN A 52 4.29 -8.53 21.18
C GLN A 52 3.35 -8.02 22.27
N ALA A 53 3.81 -7.89 23.51
CA ALA A 53 3.05 -7.32 24.60
C ALA A 53 2.71 -5.84 24.33
N GLU A 54 3.65 -5.04 23.80
CA GLU A 54 3.41 -3.66 23.42
C GLU A 54 2.32 -3.53 22.32
N ILE A 55 2.24 -4.49 21.37
CA ILE A 55 1.18 -4.54 20.35
C ILE A 55 -0.18 -4.81 20.99
N ASP A 56 -0.23 -5.74 21.93
CA ASP A 56 -1.47 -6.16 22.59
C ASP A 56 -2.04 -5.04 23.50
N GLU A 57 -1.16 -4.23 24.10
CA GLU A 57 -1.50 -3.13 25.00
C GLU A 57 -1.77 -1.79 24.27
N SER A 58 -1.35 -1.63 23.03
CA SER A 58 -1.51 -0.36 22.30
C SER A 58 -2.96 -0.17 21.82
N ASP A 59 -3.50 1.02 21.99
CA ASP A 59 -4.83 1.41 21.49
C ASP A 59 -4.74 2.12 20.10
N SER A 60 -3.52 2.44 19.63
CA SER A 60 -3.27 3.15 18.39
C SER A 60 -3.00 2.17 17.24
N ASP A 61 -3.82 2.17 16.21
CA ASP A 61 -3.65 1.32 15.03
C ASP A 61 -2.33 1.62 14.31
N TRP A 62 -1.91 2.88 14.27
CA TRP A 62 -0.64 3.28 13.67
C TRP A 62 0.56 2.73 14.46
N ASP A 63 0.53 2.81 15.80
CA ASP A 63 1.59 2.25 16.64
C ASP A 63 1.65 0.73 16.53
N LYS A 64 0.50 0.06 16.50
CA LYS A 64 0.40 -1.39 16.25
C LYS A 64 1.07 -1.79 14.94
N GLU A 65 0.78 -1.06 13.86
CA GLU A 65 1.39 -1.33 12.55
C GLU A 65 2.92 -1.21 12.62
N LYS A 66 3.45 -0.16 13.27
CA LYS A 66 4.89 0.05 13.43
C LYS A 66 5.57 -0.99 14.31
N LEU A 67 4.89 -1.43 15.35
CA LEU A 67 5.38 -2.50 16.22
C LEU A 67 5.38 -3.86 15.50
N GLN A 68 4.34 -4.16 14.71
CA GLN A 68 4.27 -5.37 13.89
C GLN A 68 5.37 -5.40 12.84
N GLU A 69 5.65 -4.28 12.16
CA GLU A 69 6.76 -4.16 11.22
C GLU A 69 8.10 -4.45 11.91
N ARG A 70 8.31 -3.92 13.11
CA ARG A 70 9.51 -4.14 13.93
C ARG A 70 9.63 -5.61 14.36
N LEU A 71 8.53 -6.21 14.79
CA LEU A 71 8.45 -7.62 15.16
C LEU A 71 8.84 -8.54 14.00
N ALA A 72 8.29 -8.28 12.81
CA ALA A 72 8.59 -9.05 11.60
C ALA A 72 10.07 -8.99 11.22
N LYS A 73 10.73 -7.84 11.37
CA LYS A 73 12.16 -7.67 11.11
C LYS A 73 13.05 -8.42 12.10
N LEU A 74 12.62 -8.58 13.35
CA LEU A 74 13.36 -9.29 14.37
C LEU A 74 13.17 -10.82 14.30
N SER A 75 11.97 -11.27 13.94
CA SER A 75 11.60 -12.69 13.96
C SER A 75 11.78 -13.39 12.60
N GLY A 76 11.68 -12.67 11.50
CA GLY A 76 11.58 -13.23 10.14
C GLY A 76 12.90 -13.35 9.37
N GLY A 77 14.00 -12.81 9.88
CA GLY A 77 15.26 -12.74 9.13
C GLY A 77 15.23 -11.74 7.96
N VAL A 78 16.32 -11.67 7.18
CA VAL A 78 16.47 -10.77 6.04
C VAL A 78 16.73 -11.57 4.78
N ALA A 79 15.82 -11.49 3.81
CA ALA A 79 16.03 -11.99 2.46
C ALA A 79 16.60 -10.88 1.55
N VAL A 80 17.58 -11.22 0.72
CA VAL A 80 18.17 -10.29 -0.25
C VAL A 80 17.87 -10.75 -1.66
N VAL A 81 17.06 -9.97 -2.38
CA VAL A 81 16.80 -10.18 -3.80
C VAL A 81 17.80 -9.35 -4.61
N LYS A 82 18.68 -10.02 -5.36
CA LYS A 82 19.63 -9.36 -6.25
C LYS A 82 19.02 -9.19 -7.63
N VAL A 83 19.00 -7.97 -8.13
CA VAL A 83 18.43 -7.61 -9.43
C VAL A 83 19.54 -7.15 -10.35
N GLY A 84 19.55 -7.64 -11.60
CA GLY A 84 20.49 -7.24 -12.64
C GLY A 84 19.75 -6.97 -13.95
N ALA A 85 20.36 -6.10 -14.79
CA ALA A 85 19.89 -5.80 -16.14
C ALA A 85 21.06 -5.35 -17.01
N ALA A 86 20.85 -5.27 -18.32
CA ALA A 86 21.87 -4.87 -19.29
C ALA A 86 22.11 -3.35 -19.26
N THR A 87 21.09 -2.55 -18.94
CA THR A 87 21.16 -1.10 -18.87
C THR A 87 20.69 -0.58 -17.52
N GLU A 88 21.10 0.63 -17.15
CA GLU A 88 20.69 1.29 -15.89
C GLU A 88 19.19 1.57 -15.86
N VAL A 89 18.59 1.95 -16.98
CA VAL A 89 17.15 2.22 -17.11
C VAL A 89 16.36 0.94 -16.86
N GLU A 90 16.73 -0.16 -17.51
CA GLU A 90 16.11 -1.46 -17.32
C GLU A 90 16.27 -1.98 -15.88
N LEU A 91 17.45 -1.78 -15.29
CA LEU A 91 17.70 -2.13 -13.89
C LEU A 91 16.77 -1.38 -12.94
N LYS A 92 16.60 -0.08 -13.17
CA LYS A 92 15.72 0.77 -12.37
C LYS A 92 14.25 0.36 -12.50
N GLU A 93 13.80 0.07 -13.71
CA GLU A 93 12.44 -0.44 -13.97
C GLU A 93 12.19 -1.78 -13.26
N LYS A 94 13.07 -2.76 -13.43
CA LYS A 94 12.96 -4.07 -12.75
C LYS A 94 12.95 -3.93 -11.23
N LYS A 95 13.81 -3.06 -10.70
CA LYS A 95 13.86 -2.81 -9.27
C LYS A 95 12.54 -2.25 -8.75
N MET A 96 11.99 -1.23 -9.42
CA MET A 96 10.70 -0.63 -9.04
C MET A 96 9.56 -1.65 -9.11
N ARG A 97 9.51 -2.50 -10.14
CA ARG A 97 8.52 -3.57 -10.30
C ARG A 97 8.58 -4.59 -9.16
N ILE A 98 9.79 -4.96 -8.73
CA ILE A 98 9.98 -5.89 -7.59
C ILE A 98 9.60 -5.21 -6.27
N GLU A 99 9.94 -3.95 -6.08
CA GLU A 99 9.55 -3.19 -4.88
C GLU A 99 8.03 -3.07 -4.77
N ASP A 100 7.34 -2.82 -5.89
CA ASP A 100 5.88 -2.78 -5.97
C ASP A 100 5.26 -4.16 -5.64
N ALA A 101 5.76 -5.22 -6.25
CA ALA A 101 5.31 -6.59 -5.96
C ALA A 101 5.49 -6.98 -4.49
N LEU A 102 6.59 -6.57 -3.86
CA LEU A 102 6.82 -6.79 -2.43
C LEU A 102 5.83 -6.01 -1.56
N ALA A 103 5.56 -4.76 -1.90
CA ALA A 103 4.58 -3.93 -1.18
C ALA A 103 3.17 -4.52 -1.30
N ALA A 104 2.76 -4.92 -2.51
CA ALA A 104 1.48 -5.58 -2.75
C ALA A 104 1.35 -6.90 -1.98
N THR A 105 2.41 -7.72 -1.96
CA THR A 105 2.43 -8.99 -1.22
C THR A 105 2.27 -8.76 0.29
N ARG A 106 2.95 -7.76 0.86
CA ARG A 106 2.78 -7.41 2.28
C ARG A 106 1.36 -6.98 2.60
N ALA A 107 0.79 -6.10 1.78
CA ALA A 107 -0.59 -5.65 1.95
C ALA A 107 -1.59 -6.81 1.83
N ALA A 108 -1.33 -7.79 0.94
CA ALA A 108 -2.14 -8.99 0.79
C ALA A 108 -2.07 -9.94 2.01
N VAL A 109 -0.90 -10.04 2.65
CA VAL A 109 -0.74 -10.82 3.90
C VAL A 109 -1.52 -10.20 5.05
N GLU A 110 -1.63 -8.87 5.10
CA GLU A 110 -2.31 -8.16 6.19
C GLU A 110 -3.85 -8.27 6.13
N GLU A 111 -4.46 -8.04 4.96
CA GLU A 111 -5.92 -7.98 4.81
C GLU A 111 -6.48 -8.98 3.79
N GLY A 112 -5.65 -9.84 3.24
CA GLY A 112 -6.07 -10.80 2.22
C GLY A 112 -6.10 -10.21 0.80
N ILE A 113 -6.69 -10.98 -0.11
CA ILE A 113 -6.77 -10.68 -1.54
C ILE A 113 -8.22 -10.60 -2.01
N VAL A 114 -8.44 -9.86 -3.08
CA VAL A 114 -9.71 -9.71 -3.79
C VAL A 114 -9.50 -9.88 -5.29
N ALA A 115 -10.59 -10.03 -6.05
CA ALA A 115 -10.51 -10.03 -7.51
C ALA A 115 -9.96 -8.67 -8.00
N GLY A 116 -8.94 -8.72 -8.86
CA GLY A 116 -8.29 -7.55 -9.42
C GLY A 116 -9.06 -6.90 -10.56
N GLY A 117 -8.38 -6.05 -11.33
CA GLY A 117 -8.97 -5.43 -12.52
C GLY A 117 -10.11 -4.47 -12.24
N GLY A 118 -10.28 -3.98 -11.01
CA GLY A 118 -11.37 -3.11 -10.60
C GLY A 118 -12.72 -3.81 -10.37
N VAL A 119 -12.78 -5.14 -10.51
CA VAL A 119 -14.04 -5.92 -10.34
C VAL A 119 -14.59 -5.79 -8.93
N THR A 120 -13.75 -5.87 -7.91
CA THR A 120 -14.18 -5.75 -6.51
C THR A 120 -14.88 -4.43 -6.22
N LEU A 121 -14.44 -3.33 -6.82
CA LEU A 121 -15.10 -2.03 -6.69
C LEU A 121 -16.48 -2.01 -7.36
N ILE A 122 -16.66 -2.68 -8.50
CA ILE A 122 -17.96 -2.87 -9.13
C ILE A 122 -18.91 -3.65 -8.22
N ARG A 123 -18.43 -4.73 -7.60
CA ARG A 123 -19.25 -5.53 -6.66
C ARG A 123 -19.58 -4.76 -5.38
N ALA A 124 -18.70 -3.85 -4.94
CA ALA A 124 -18.95 -2.99 -3.79
C ALA A 124 -20.12 -2.02 -4.00
N GLN A 125 -20.52 -1.73 -5.23
CA GLN A 125 -21.71 -0.90 -5.53
C GLN A 125 -22.99 -1.45 -4.88
N ASP A 126 -23.13 -2.78 -4.81
CA ASP A 126 -24.28 -3.43 -4.17
C ASP A 126 -24.42 -3.06 -2.69
N SER A 127 -23.32 -2.75 -2.01
CA SER A 127 -23.34 -2.31 -0.62
C SER A 127 -23.87 -0.89 -0.47
N ILE A 128 -23.61 -0.02 -1.47
CA ILE A 128 -24.14 1.34 -1.50
C ILE A 128 -25.66 1.31 -1.73
N ASP A 129 -26.12 0.44 -2.61
CA ASP A 129 -27.56 0.29 -2.91
C ASP A 129 -28.40 -0.18 -1.70
N LYS A 130 -27.78 -0.86 -0.74
CA LYS A 130 -28.42 -1.30 0.50
C LYS A 130 -28.58 -0.19 1.54
N ILE A 131 -27.90 0.94 1.36
CA ILE A 131 -28.01 2.08 2.27
C ILE A 131 -29.32 2.81 1.97
N SER A 132 -30.30 2.67 2.86
CA SER A 132 -31.59 3.33 2.73
C SER A 132 -31.66 4.60 3.58
N GLY A 133 -32.54 5.54 3.19
CA GLY A 133 -32.74 6.81 3.89
C GLY A 133 -31.67 7.86 3.56
N GLY A 134 -31.67 8.93 4.33
CA GLY A 134 -30.80 10.09 4.14
C GLY A 134 -31.45 11.27 3.43
N SER A 135 -30.83 12.43 3.50
CA SER A 135 -31.22 13.65 2.80
C SER A 135 -31.01 13.52 1.29
N GLU A 136 -31.59 14.43 0.52
CA GLU A 136 -31.39 14.47 -0.93
C GLU A 136 -29.90 14.57 -1.29
N GLY A 137 -29.13 15.39 -0.56
CA GLY A 137 -27.68 15.54 -0.75
C GLY A 137 -26.92 14.22 -0.49
N GLU A 138 -27.31 13.44 0.51
CA GLU A 138 -26.68 12.12 0.78
C GLU A 138 -26.99 11.11 -0.32
N VAL A 139 -28.19 11.16 -0.91
CA VAL A 139 -28.54 10.31 -2.06
C VAL A 139 -27.66 10.67 -3.27
N VAL A 140 -27.48 11.97 -3.55
CA VAL A 140 -26.58 12.44 -4.61
C VAL A 140 -25.15 12.00 -4.34
N GLY A 141 -24.64 12.17 -3.11
CA GLY A 141 -23.31 11.73 -2.71
C GLY A 141 -23.07 10.24 -2.92
N ARG A 142 -24.03 9.38 -2.53
CA ARG A 142 -23.97 7.94 -2.79
C ARG A 142 -23.87 7.61 -4.28
N ASN A 143 -24.65 8.30 -5.10
CA ASN A 143 -24.61 8.10 -6.55
C ASN A 143 -23.26 8.53 -7.16
N ILE A 144 -22.65 9.60 -6.64
CA ILE A 144 -21.30 10.04 -7.05
C ILE A 144 -20.28 8.96 -6.72
N VAL A 145 -20.28 8.45 -5.48
CA VAL A 145 -19.36 7.38 -5.07
C VAL A 145 -19.57 6.12 -5.90
N LYS A 146 -20.82 5.71 -6.09
CA LYS A 146 -21.17 4.55 -6.94
C LYS A 146 -20.60 4.69 -8.35
N LYS A 147 -20.73 5.86 -8.96
CA LYS A 147 -20.19 6.15 -10.28
C LYS A 147 -18.66 6.16 -10.30
N ALA A 148 -18.04 6.71 -9.26
CA ALA A 148 -16.58 6.74 -9.13
C ALA A 148 -15.96 5.34 -9.01
N LEU A 149 -16.64 4.36 -8.39
CA LEU A 149 -16.18 2.98 -8.30
C LEU A 149 -16.05 2.26 -9.65
N GLU A 150 -16.64 2.80 -10.72
CA GLU A 150 -16.46 2.27 -12.09
C GLU A 150 -15.17 2.72 -12.74
N ALA A 151 -14.59 3.84 -12.28
CA ALA A 151 -13.48 4.50 -12.96
C ALA A 151 -12.23 3.60 -13.13
N PRO A 152 -11.80 2.82 -12.12
CA PRO A 152 -10.62 1.96 -12.27
C PRO A 152 -10.80 0.90 -13.37
N LEU A 153 -11.91 0.16 -13.39
CA LEU A 153 -12.18 -0.84 -14.44
C LEU A 153 -12.28 -0.18 -15.80
N ARG A 154 -12.97 0.96 -15.88
CA ARG A 154 -13.12 1.75 -17.12
C ARG A 154 -11.77 2.14 -17.68
N GLN A 155 -10.87 2.65 -16.84
CA GLN A 155 -9.54 3.07 -17.26
C GLN A 155 -8.67 1.89 -17.69
N ILE A 156 -8.73 0.77 -16.99
CA ILE A 156 -8.02 -0.47 -17.38
C ILE A 156 -8.48 -0.92 -18.76
N ALA A 157 -9.80 -0.94 -19.01
CA ALA A 157 -10.35 -1.31 -20.31
C ALA A 157 -9.86 -0.37 -21.43
N ILE A 158 -9.90 0.95 -21.20
CA ILE A 158 -9.40 1.95 -22.17
C ILE A 158 -7.90 1.74 -22.45
N ASN A 159 -7.09 1.55 -21.42
CA ASN A 159 -5.66 1.31 -21.57
C ASN A 159 -5.34 0.02 -22.36
N ALA A 160 -6.24 -0.95 -22.31
CA ALA A 160 -6.15 -2.20 -23.08
C ALA A 160 -6.76 -2.09 -24.49
N GLY A 161 -7.24 -0.91 -24.90
CA GLY A 161 -7.82 -0.66 -26.23
C GLY A 161 -9.30 -1.02 -26.37
N TYR A 162 -10.00 -1.26 -25.27
CA TYR A 162 -11.43 -1.58 -25.26
C TYR A 162 -12.29 -0.35 -24.93
N GLU A 163 -13.57 -0.38 -25.33
CA GLU A 163 -14.54 0.65 -24.96
C GLU A 163 -14.90 0.50 -23.47
N GLY A 164 -14.42 1.44 -22.64
CA GLY A 164 -14.51 1.36 -21.19
C GLY A 164 -15.93 1.29 -20.64
N GLY A 165 -16.88 1.98 -21.29
CA GLY A 165 -18.29 1.95 -20.89
C GLY A 165 -18.93 0.58 -21.12
N VAL A 166 -18.67 0.00 -22.29
CA VAL A 166 -19.18 -1.33 -22.65
C VAL A 166 -18.64 -2.41 -21.71
N MET A 167 -17.33 -2.33 -21.39
CA MET A 167 -16.70 -3.30 -20.48
C MET A 167 -17.23 -3.19 -19.05
N VAL A 168 -17.48 -1.99 -18.55
CA VAL A 168 -18.10 -1.78 -17.23
C VAL A 168 -19.49 -2.44 -17.18
N GLU A 169 -20.36 -2.19 -18.17
CA GLU A 169 -21.69 -2.79 -18.19
C GLU A 169 -21.64 -4.32 -18.34
N LYS A 170 -20.71 -4.84 -19.16
CA LYS A 170 -20.48 -6.28 -19.29
C LYS A 170 -20.09 -6.92 -17.95
N VAL A 171 -19.14 -6.32 -17.22
CA VAL A 171 -18.70 -6.82 -15.92
C VAL A 171 -19.79 -6.67 -14.85
N LYS A 172 -20.61 -5.62 -14.89
CA LYS A 172 -21.78 -5.47 -14.00
C LYS A 172 -22.81 -6.59 -14.17
N SER A 173 -23.03 -7.06 -15.38
CA SER A 173 -23.95 -8.18 -15.65
C SER A 173 -23.47 -9.51 -15.12
N GLU A 174 -22.18 -9.66 -14.86
CA GLU A 174 -21.54 -10.84 -14.30
C GLU A 174 -21.56 -10.84 -12.77
N LYS A 175 -21.28 -12.00 -12.16
CA LYS A 175 -21.28 -12.19 -10.70
C LYS A 175 -19.93 -12.65 -10.17
N GLY A 176 -19.75 -12.47 -8.85
CA GLY A 176 -18.56 -12.96 -8.15
C GLY A 176 -17.27 -12.32 -8.67
N ASN A 177 -16.27 -13.15 -8.90
CA ASN A 177 -14.93 -12.71 -9.31
C ASN A 177 -14.76 -12.57 -10.84
N VAL A 178 -15.85 -12.71 -11.59
CA VAL A 178 -15.82 -12.62 -13.05
C VAL A 178 -15.62 -11.17 -13.49
N GLY A 179 -14.61 -10.92 -14.31
CA GLY A 179 -14.24 -9.60 -14.79
C GLY A 179 -13.43 -9.64 -16.07
N LEU A 180 -12.99 -8.48 -16.54
CA LEU A 180 -12.21 -8.34 -17.76
C LEU A 180 -10.76 -8.77 -17.52
N ASN A 181 -10.28 -9.78 -18.22
CA ASN A 181 -8.86 -10.03 -18.39
C ASN A 181 -8.34 -9.11 -19.51
N ALA A 182 -7.67 -8.03 -19.13
CA ALA A 182 -7.21 -7.00 -20.07
C ALA A 182 -6.15 -7.50 -21.06
N ALA A 183 -5.47 -8.61 -20.76
CA ALA A 183 -4.47 -9.19 -21.67
C ALA A 183 -5.10 -9.98 -22.81
N THR A 184 -6.26 -10.64 -22.59
CA THR A 184 -6.93 -11.48 -23.58
C THR A 184 -8.20 -10.84 -24.15
N GLY A 185 -8.81 -9.91 -23.44
CA GLY A 185 -10.12 -9.32 -23.78
C GLY A 185 -11.32 -10.16 -23.32
N ASP A 186 -11.07 -11.31 -22.69
CA ASP A 186 -12.12 -12.22 -22.24
C ASP A 186 -12.67 -11.80 -20.88
N THR A 187 -13.91 -12.23 -20.61
CA THR A 187 -14.53 -12.09 -19.30
C THR A 187 -14.45 -13.44 -18.59
N THR A 188 -13.61 -13.52 -17.57
CA THR A 188 -13.26 -14.77 -16.88
C THR A 188 -13.24 -14.58 -15.35
N ASP A 189 -13.13 -15.68 -14.58
CA ASP A 189 -12.91 -15.64 -13.14
C ASP A 189 -11.46 -15.19 -12.86
N LEU A 190 -11.30 -13.92 -12.53
CA LEU A 190 -9.98 -13.28 -12.37
C LEU A 190 -9.15 -13.88 -11.23
N VAL A 191 -9.78 -14.39 -10.17
CA VAL A 191 -9.04 -15.03 -9.08
C VAL A 191 -8.42 -16.35 -9.56
N LYS A 192 -9.12 -17.12 -10.38
CA LYS A 192 -8.57 -18.35 -10.97
C LYS A 192 -7.46 -18.08 -11.97
N GLU A 193 -7.56 -16.96 -12.71
CA GLU A 193 -6.52 -16.52 -13.64
C GLU A 193 -5.31 -15.86 -12.93
N GLY A 194 -5.35 -15.72 -11.59
CA GLY A 194 -4.29 -15.07 -10.83
C GLY A 194 -4.28 -13.55 -10.92
N VAL A 195 -5.34 -12.93 -11.44
CA VAL A 195 -5.52 -11.48 -11.48
C VAL A 195 -6.18 -11.05 -10.17
N ILE A 196 -5.35 -10.70 -9.20
CA ILE A 196 -5.75 -10.41 -7.82
C ILE A 196 -5.15 -9.09 -7.37
N ASP A 197 -5.86 -8.40 -6.48
CA ASP A 197 -5.40 -7.19 -5.79
C ASP A 197 -5.38 -7.39 -4.27
N PRO A 198 -4.48 -6.72 -3.53
CA PRO A 198 -4.56 -6.67 -2.07
C PRO A 198 -5.82 -5.93 -1.61
N ALA A 199 -6.58 -6.53 -0.70
CA ALA A 199 -7.79 -5.92 -0.16
C ALA A 199 -7.50 -4.57 0.53
N LYS A 200 -6.39 -4.47 1.25
CA LYS A 200 -5.91 -3.24 1.90
C LYS A 200 -5.75 -2.09 0.90
N VAL A 201 -5.14 -2.35 -0.25
CA VAL A 201 -4.92 -1.32 -1.29
C VAL A 201 -6.26 -0.84 -1.86
N THR A 202 -7.14 -1.77 -2.23
CA THR A 202 -8.47 -1.46 -2.78
C THR A 202 -9.32 -0.65 -1.80
N ARG A 203 -9.35 -1.05 -0.53
CA ARG A 203 -10.05 -0.34 0.54
C ARG A 203 -9.48 1.06 0.78
N SER A 204 -8.15 1.16 0.95
CA SER A 204 -7.48 2.43 1.23
C SER A 204 -7.62 3.42 0.09
N THR A 205 -7.66 2.96 -1.16
CA THR A 205 -7.90 3.81 -2.33
C THR A 205 -9.24 4.52 -2.22
N VAL A 206 -10.32 3.80 -1.93
CA VAL A 206 -11.65 4.40 -1.78
C VAL A 206 -11.69 5.35 -0.58
N GLN A 207 -11.13 4.93 0.55
CA GLN A 207 -11.12 5.73 1.78
C GLN A 207 -10.37 7.05 1.59
N ASN A 208 -9.18 7.01 1.04
CA ASN A 208 -8.35 8.20 0.83
C ASN A 208 -8.94 9.12 -0.26
N ALA A 209 -9.43 8.56 -1.36
CA ALA A 209 -10.07 9.33 -2.41
C ALA A 209 -11.32 10.07 -1.89
N THR A 210 -12.15 9.39 -1.10
CA THR A 210 -13.35 10.00 -0.51
C THR A 210 -12.96 11.09 0.51
N SER A 211 -11.93 10.87 1.32
CA SER A 211 -11.43 11.86 2.28
C SER A 211 -11.00 13.16 1.58
N ILE A 212 -10.17 13.03 0.54
CA ILE A 212 -9.70 14.21 -0.22
C ILE A 212 -10.84 14.88 -0.99
N ALA A 213 -11.72 14.11 -1.62
CA ALA A 213 -12.88 14.68 -2.31
C ALA A 213 -13.79 15.47 -1.35
N SER A 214 -14.01 14.97 -0.13
CA SER A 214 -14.77 15.67 0.91
C SER A 214 -14.11 16.98 1.31
N LEU A 215 -12.78 17.01 1.45
CA LEU A 215 -12.06 18.25 1.73
C LEU A 215 -12.24 19.28 0.63
N VAL A 216 -12.10 18.87 -0.65
CA VAL A 216 -12.30 19.78 -1.80
C VAL A 216 -13.71 20.32 -1.83
N LEU A 217 -14.73 19.49 -1.58
CA LEU A 217 -16.15 19.90 -1.59
C LEU A 217 -16.50 20.87 -0.46
N THR A 218 -15.76 20.86 0.65
CA THR A 218 -16.01 21.72 1.82
C THR A 218 -15.16 23.00 1.83
N THR A 219 -14.22 23.17 0.89
CA THR A 219 -13.40 24.37 0.78
C THR A 219 -14.06 25.43 -0.10
N GLU A 220 -14.01 26.69 0.34
CA GLU A 220 -14.51 27.85 -0.42
C GLU A 220 -13.44 28.47 -1.33
N ALA A 221 -12.17 28.26 -1.00
CA ALA A 221 -11.03 28.81 -1.74
C ALA A 221 -9.87 27.84 -1.80
N LEU A 222 -9.15 27.85 -2.92
CA LEU A 222 -7.89 27.15 -3.11
C LEU A 222 -6.79 28.18 -3.31
N VAL A 223 -5.71 28.04 -2.52
CA VAL A 223 -4.47 28.82 -2.69
C VAL A 223 -3.43 27.89 -3.30
N ALA A 224 -2.96 28.20 -4.48
CA ALA A 224 -1.90 27.47 -5.16
C ALA A 224 -0.82 28.43 -5.64
N GLU A 225 0.40 27.93 -5.79
CA GLU A 225 1.48 28.67 -6.44
C GLU A 225 1.15 28.83 -7.93
N GLU A 226 1.37 30.05 -8.45
CA GLU A 226 1.24 30.29 -9.89
C GLU A 226 2.45 29.61 -10.58
N PRO A 227 2.21 28.83 -11.67
CA PRO A 227 3.32 28.22 -12.39
C PRO A 227 4.28 29.31 -12.91
N GLU A 228 5.54 29.23 -12.55
CA GLU A 228 6.56 30.09 -13.15
C GLU A 228 6.75 29.67 -14.62
N ASP A 229 6.71 30.67 -15.53
CA ASP A 229 7.07 30.47 -16.93
C ASP A 229 8.56 30.04 -16.97
N GLU A 230 8.82 28.75 -17.27
CA GLU A 230 10.19 28.32 -17.53
C GLU A 230 10.78 29.16 -18.66
N PRO A 231 11.90 29.87 -18.45
CA PRO A 231 12.52 30.62 -19.53
C PRO A 231 12.90 29.62 -20.63
N ALA A 232 12.42 29.89 -21.84
CA ALA A 232 12.76 29.08 -23.02
C ALA A 232 14.28 28.89 -23.06
N MET A 233 14.73 27.64 -22.91
CA MET A 233 16.15 27.34 -23.05
C MET A 233 16.64 27.77 -24.46
N PRO A 234 17.79 28.45 -24.55
CA PRO A 234 18.31 28.94 -25.79
C PRO A 234 18.75 27.82 -26.75
#